data_326dccfd22c63bfba606f05c4b6b572b
#
_entry.id   326dccfd22c63bfba606f05c4b6b572b
#
_cell.length_a   1.000
_cell.length_b   1.000
_cell.length_c   1.000
_cell.angle_alpha   90.00
_cell.angle_beta   90.00
_cell.angle_gamma   90.00
#
_symmetry.space_group_name_H-M   'P 1'
#
loop_
_entity.id
_entity.type
_entity.pdbx_description
1 polymer ?
#
loop_
_entity_poly.entity_id
_entity_poly.type
_entity_poly.pdbx_seq_one_letter_code
_entity_poly.pdbx_strand_id
1 'polypeptide(L)' 'MEYQNRFKDNLKELRLEKNLGQVELAKAIGVSKGVISMWENGLREPKMYYLILLAKFFNVSIDELVGIN' A
#
# COMPACT_ATOMS: atom_id res chain seq x y z
N MET A 1 -22.60 -4.46 8.23
CA MET A 1 -21.78 -3.47 7.55
C MET A 1 -20.81 -4.15 6.60
N GLU A 2 -20.79 -3.73 5.36
CA GLU A 2 -19.88 -4.31 4.39
C GLU A 2 -18.53 -3.61 4.46
N TYR A 3 -17.49 -4.42 4.42
CA TYR A 3 -16.12 -3.93 4.32
C TYR A 3 -15.72 -3.85 2.86
N GLN A 4 -15.25 -2.69 2.43
CA GLN A 4 -14.69 -2.52 1.10
C GLN A 4 -13.21 -2.28 1.23
N ASN A 5 -12.43 -3.20 0.71
CA ASN A 5 -10.98 -3.06 0.70
C ASN A 5 -10.56 -2.08 -0.41
N ARG A 6 -10.08 -0.91 -0.02
CA ARG A 6 -9.59 0.10 -0.95
C ARG A 6 -8.07 0.19 -0.93
N PHE A 7 -7.43 -0.80 -0.38
CA PHE A 7 -5.99 -0.78 -0.23
C PHE A 7 -5.26 -0.51 -1.55
N LYS A 8 -5.64 -1.18 -2.62
CA LYS A 8 -4.95 -1.03 -3.91
C LYS A 8 -4.96 0.42 -4.41
N ASP A 9 -6.10 1.06 -4.31
CA ASP A 9 -6.24 2.44 -4.78
C ASP A 9 -5.54 3.42 -3.85
N ASN A 10 -5.69 3.21 -2.54
CA ASN A 10 -5.07 4.07 -1.53
C ASN A 10 -3.54 3.99 -1.61
N LEU A 11 -3.01 2.78 -1.80
CA LEU A 11 -1.56 2.60 -1.93
C LEU A 11 -1.02 3.39 -3.12
N LYS A 12 -1.67 3.27 -4.26
CA LYS A 12 -1.24 3.98 -5.47
C LYS A 12 -1.32 5.50 -5.26
N GLU A 13 -2.41 6.00 -4.67
CA GLU A 13 -2.55 7.43 -4.40
C GLU A 13 -1.47 7.94 -3.47
N LEU A 14 -1.21 7.24 -2.38
CA LEU A 14 -0.19 7.64 -1.42
C LEU A 14 1.20 7.68 -2.06
N ARG A 15 1.48 6.68 -2.90
CA ARG A 15 2.75 6.62 -3.63
C ARG A 15 2.91 7.82 -4.55
N LEU A 16 1.87 8.13 -5.33
CA LEU A 16 1.90 9.24 -6.27
C LEU A 16 2.00 10.59 -5.56
N GLU A 17 1.36 10.74 -4.41
CA GLU A 17 1.47 11.96 -3.61
C GLU A 17 2.91 12.25 -3.18
N LYS A 18 3.70 11.20 -2.98
CA LYS A 18 5.12 11.35 -2.63
C LYS A 18 6.02 11.39 -3.86
N ASN A 19 5.45 11.40 -5.05
CA ASN A 19 6.21 11.39 -6.31
C ASN A 19 7.15 10.19 -6.41
N LEU A 20 6.71 9.03 -5.93
CA LEU A 20 7.50 7.80 -5.96
C LEU A 20 7.06 6.90 -7.11
N GLY A 21 8.03 6.27 -7.76
CA GLY A 21 7.75 5.16 -8.66
C GLY A 21 7.57 3.87 -7.88
N GLN A 22 7.10 2.83 -8.56
CA GLN A 22 6.92 1.52 -7.92
C GLN A 22 8.25 0.94 -7.44
N VAL A 23 9.33 1.18 -8.18
CA VAL A 23 10.66 0.68 -7.82
C VAL A 23 11.14 1.35 -6.53
N GLU A 24 10.97 2.66 -6.40
CA GLU A 24 11.40 3.38 -5.21
C GLU A 24 10.62 2.94 -3.98
N LEU A 25 9.32 2.76 -4.11
CA LEU A 25 8.51 2.26 -2.99
C LEU A 25 8.92 0.84 -2.62
N ALA A 26 9.14 -0.02 -3.61
CA ALA A 26 9.56 -1.40 -3.38
C ALA A 26 10.86 -1.44 -2.57
N LYS A 27 11.83 -0.61 -2.92
CA LYS A 27 13.10 -0.52 -2.19
C LYS A 27 12.89 -0.06 -0.75
N ALA A 28 12.03 0.93 -0.55
CA ALA A 28 11.77 1.47 0.78
C ALA A 28 11.13 0.43 1.71
N ILE A 29 10.30 -0.44 1.16
CA ILE A 29 9.55 -1.44 1.93
C ILE A 29 10.30 -2.78 2.00
N GLY A 30 11.24 -3.02 1.08
CA GLY A 30 12.00 -4.26 1.07
C GLY A 30 11.34 -5.38 0.28
N VAL A 31 10.62 -5.03 -0.77
CA VAL A 31 9.97 -6.01 -1.66
C VAL A 31 10.37 -5.73 -3.10
N SER A 32 9.93 -6.56 -4.03
CA SER A 32 10.18 -6.33 -5.45
C SER A 32 9.14 -5.38 -6.04
N LYS A 33 9.49 -4.76 -7.17
CA LYS A 33 8.54 -3.94 -7.93
C LYS A 33 7.29 -4.75 -8.29
N GLY A 34 7.47 -6.04 -8.64
CA GLY A 34 6.35 -6.90 -8.99
C GLY A 34 5.35 -7.06 -7.86
N VAL A 35 5.83 -7.09 -6.61
CA VAL A 35 4.95 -7.18 -5.45
C VAL A 35 4.12 -5.90 -5.30
N ILE A 36 4.75 -4.73 -5.45
CA ILE A 36 4.02 -3.45 -5.41
C ILE A 36 2.96 -3.42 -6.51
N SER A 37 3.32 -3.84 -7.72
CA SER A 37 2.38 -3.88 -8.85
C SER A 37 1.19 -4.79 -8.54
N MET A 38 1.42 -5.97 -7.99
CA MET A 38 0.34 -6.88 -7.63
C MET A 38 -0.58 -6.29 -6.58
N TRP A 39 -0.01 -5.62 -5.58
CA TRP A 39 -0.81 -4.94 -4.56
C TRP A 39 -1.67 -3.83 -5.16
N GLU A 40 -1.11 -3.02 -6.06
CA GLU A 40 -1.83 -1.90 -6.67
C GLU A 40 -2.88 -2.35 -7.70
N ASN A 41 -2.75 -3.55 -8.22
CA ASN A 41 -3.72 -4.12 -9.14
C ASN A 41 -4.75 -5.02 -8.46
N GLY A 42 -4.67 -5.16 -7.14
CA GLY A 42 -5.62 -5.98 -6.40
C GLY A 42 -5.46 -7.47 -6.60
N LEU A 43 -4.30 -7.90 -7.13
CA LEU A 43 -4.04 -9.32 -7.39
C LEU A 43 -3.52 -10.07 -6.18
N ARG A 44 -3.06 -9.34 -5.17
CA ARG A 44 -2.51 -9.91 -3.94
C ARG A 44 -2.69 -8.90 -2.81
N GLU A 45 -2.95 -9.41 -1.62
CA GLU A 45 -3.02 -8.58 -0.42
C GLU A 45 -1.71 -8.69 0.37
N PRO A 46 -1.24 -7.58 0.95
CA PRO A 46 -0.04 -7.65 1.78
C PRO A 46 -0.31 -8.33 3.11
N LYS A 47 0.71 -9.00 3.64
CA LYS A 47 0.67 -9.51 5.00
C LYS A 47 0.67 -8.34 5.99
N MET A 48 0.23 -8.61 7.22
CA MET A 48 0.17 -7.59 8.27
C MET A 48 1.51 -6.87 8.45
N TYR A 49 2.61 -7.60 8.37
CA TYR A 49 3.95 -7.02 8.48
C TYR A 49 4.13 -5.85 7.50
N TYR A 50 3.75 -6.05 6.24
CA TYR A 50 3.92 -5.02 5.21
C TYR A 50 2.89 -3.90 5.35
N LEU A 51 1.69 -4.21 5.84
CA LEU A 51 0.70 -3.17 6.14
C LEU A 51 1.25 -2.19 7.18
N ILE A 52 1.89 -2.71 8.22
CA ILE A 52 2.49 -1.89 9.27
C ILE A 52 3.62 -1.03 8.68
N LEU A 53 4.51 -1.62 7.87
CA LEU A 53 5.60 -0.87 7.25
C LEU A 53 5.07 0.24 6.34
N LEU A 54 4.06 -0.07 5.53
CA LEU A 54 3.46 0.92 4.62
C LEU A 54 2.80 2.06 5.39
N ALA A 55 2.05 1.73 6.43
CA ALA A 55 1.39 2.74 7.26
C ALA A 55 2.41 3.68 7.88
N LYS A 56 3.50 3.14 8.40
CA LYS A 56 4.58 3.94 8.96
C LYS A 56 5.28 4.78 7.91
N PHE A 57 5.56 4.20 6.75
CA PHE A 57 6.25 4.90 5.67
C PHE A 57 5.44 6.09 5.18
N PHE A 58 4.14 5.91 5.02
CA PHE A 58 3.25 6.98 4.55
C PHE A 58 2.69 7.85 5.68
N ASN A 59 2.99 7.50 6.92
CA ASN A 59 2.51 8.22 8.11
C ASN A 59 0.98 8.30 8.14
N VAL A 60 0.33 7.18 7.90
CA VAL A 60 -1.13 7.02 7.98
C VAL A 60 -1.45 5.85 8.90
N SER A 61 -2.70 5.76 9.34
CA SER A 61 -3.15 4.60 10.09
C SER A 61 -3.39 3.43 9.14
N ILE A 62 -3.42 2.21 9.69
CA ILE A 62 -3.78 1.04 8.89
C ILE A 62 -5.21 1.19 8.38
N ASP A 63 -6.12 1.74 9.20
CA ASP A 63 -7.50 1.99 8.79
C ASP A 63 -7.57 2.88 7.55
N GLU A 64 -6.79 3.96 7.54
CA GLU A 64 -6.70 4.85 6.38
C GLU A 64 -6.14 4.12 5.17
N LEU A 65 -5.11 3.31 5.40
CA LEU A 65 -4.45 2.59 4.31
C LEU A 65 -5.40 1.61 3.63
N VAL A 66 -6.21 0.89 4.40
CA VAL A 66 -7.14 -0.10 3.86
C VAL A 66 -8.53 0.47 3.57
N GLY A 67 -8.81 1.67 4.04
CA GLY A 67 -10.03 2.37 3.68
C GLY A 67 -11.30 1.94 4.42
N ILE A 68 -11.18 1.59 5.70
CA ILE A 68 -12.32 1.16 6.52
C ILE A 68 -12.75 2.20 7.55
N ASN A 69 -12.67 3.44 7.27
CA ASN A 69 -13.22 4.43 8.19
C ASN A 69 -14.61 4.90 7.79
#